data_5c497c78b0fae13f89082fa01eec374c
#
_entry.id   5c497c78b0fae13f89082fa01eec374c
#
_cell.length_a   1.000
_cell.length_b   1.000
_cell.length_c   1.000
_cell.angle_alpha   90.00
_cell.angle_beta   90.00
_cell.angle_gamma   90.00
#
_symmetry.space_group_name_H-M   'P 1'
#
loop_
_entity.id
_entity.type
_entity.pdbx_description
1 polymer ?
#
loop_
_entity_poly.entity_id
_entity_poly.type
_entity_poly.pdbx_seq_one_letter_code
_entity_poly.pdbx_strand_id
1 'polypeptide(L)'
;DIHCGGVDNIFPHHTNEIAQSEAYIGHKWCNYWFHVNHLNTKNGKMSKSKGEFLTVSLLEEKGYNPMAYRFFCLQSHYRKPLEFSWDALDNVVSAYDKLVKRIANLSTDGEVDTAACEEWKMKFAEALSHDINTSSAITVLYDMLKAELSDASKRVLVQSMDEVLSLQLEKAWEEKEADVDDELA
;
A
#
# COMPACT_ATOMS: atom_id res chain seq x y z
N ASP A 1 -6.52 2.37 21.66
CA ASP A 1 -5.79 1.09 21.48
C ASP A 1 -4.44 1.30 20.77
N ILE A 2 -4.40 2.04 19.68
CA ILE A 2 -3.20 2.32 18.90
C ILE A 2 -2.97 3.82 18.85
N HIS A 3 -1.75 4.27 19.15
CA HIS A 3 -1.32 5.66 19.00
C HIS A 3 -0.20 5.75 17.96
N CYS A 4 -0.35 6.66 17.01
CA CYS A 4 0.51 6.77 15.84
C CYS A 4 1.28 8.09 15.81
N GLY A 5 2.48 8.09 15.24
CA GLY A 5 3.25 9.30 14.98
C GLY A 5 4.47 9.06 14.13
N GLY A 6 5.24 10.11 13.89
CA GLY A 6 6.58 9.97 13.31
C GLY A 6 7.59 9.46 14.34
N VAL A 7 8.70 8.94 13.88
CA VAL A 7 9.80 8.50 14.78
C VAL A 7 10.35 9.63 15.65
N ASP A 8 10.21 10.87 15.22
CA ASP A 8 10.58 12.08 15.95
C ASP A 8 9.66 12.37 17.15
N ASN A 9 8.47 11.77 17.19
CA ASN A 9 7.54 11.90 18.31
C ASN A 9 7.85 10.93 19.48
N ILE A 10 8.69 9.91 19.28
CA ILE A 10 9.03 8.94 20.33
C ILE A 10 9.52 9.68 21.59
N PHE A 11 10.45 10.62 21.39
CA PHE A 11 10.97 11.46 22.46
C PHE A 11 11.13 12.92 21.94
N PRO A 12 10.68 13.93 22.74
CA PRO A 12 10.03 13.83 24.05
C PRO A 12 8.49 13.77 24.00
N HIS A 13 7.85 13.84 22.81
CA HIS A 13 6.42 14.07 22.70
C HIS A 13 5.59 12.92 23.30
N HIS A 14 5.73 11.69 22.78
CA HIS A 14 4.96 10.54 23.24
C HIS A 14 5.33 10.12 24.67
N THR A 15 6.59 10.30 25.09
CA THR A 15 6.96 10.07 26.50
C THR A 15 6.27 11.01 27.45
N ASN A 16 6.07 12.28 27.04
CA ASN A 16 5.30 13.24 27.84
C ASN A 16 3.80 12.91 27.84
N GLU A 17 3.24 12.46 26.71
CA GLU A 17 1.85 12.03 26.65
C GLU A 17 1.60 10.81 27.57
N ILE A 18 2.50 9.84 27.60
CA ILE A 18 2.43 8.71 28.54
C ILE A 18 2.41 9.23 29.98
N ALA A 19 3.37 10.07 30.34
CA ALA A 19 3.49 10.60 31.70
C ALA A 19 2.24 11.37 32.14
N GLN A 20 1.70 12.22 31.28
CA GLN A 20 0.51 13.03 31.58
C GLN A 20 -0.76 12.19 31.63
N SER A 21 -0.98 11.33 30.63
CA SER A 21 -2.20 10.54 30.52
C SER A 21 -2.26 9.47 31.62
N GLU A 22 -1.19 8.71 31.83
CA GLU A 22 -1.18 7.65 32.84
C GLU A 22 -1.23 8.17 34.27
N ALA A 23 -0.62 9.33 34.54
CA ALA A 23 -0.77 10.00 35.84
C ALA A 23 -2.22 10.44 36.11
N TYR A 24 -2.96 10.85 35.07
CA TYR A 24 -4.36 11.28 35.22
C TYR A 24 -5.33 10.09 35.34
N ILE A 25 -5.19 9.08 34.47
CA ILE A 25 -6.13 7.96 34.42
C ILE A 25 -5.79 6.81 35.40
N GLY A 26 -4.56 6.75 35.91
CA GLY A 26 -4.10 5.75 36.86
C GLY A 26 -3.81 4.36 36.30
N HIS A 27 -3.76 4.20 34.98
CA HIS A 27 -3.44 2.93 34.32
C HIS A 27 -2.75 3.17 32.96
N LYS A 28 -2.28 2.09 32.32
CA LYS A 28 -1.67 2.15 30.99
C LYS A 28 -2.63 2.78 30.00
N TRP A 29 -2.19 3.84 29.31
CA TRP A 29 -3.01 4.61 28.41
C TRP A 29 -3.18 3.95 27.03
N CYS A 30 -2.07 3.53 26.41
CA CYS A 30 -2.08 2.99 25.04
C CYS A 30 -1.37 1.64 24.98
N ASN A 31 -1.97 0.69 24.26
CA ASN A 31 -1.42 -0.66 24.13
C ASN A 31 -0.33 -0.74 23.07
N TYR A 32 -0.52 -0.06 21.93
CA TYR A 32 0.35 -0.16 20.76
C TYR A 32 0.78 1.22 20.29
N TRP A 33 2.08 1.39 20.13
CA TRP A 33 2.70 2.59 19.62
C TRP A 33 3.22 2.32 18.22
N PHE A 34 2.74 3.10 17.23
CA PHE A 34 3.10 2.91 15.83
C PHE A 34 3.86 4.14 15.32
N HIS A 35 5.14 3.98 14.99
CA HIS A 35 6.00 5.06 14.56
C HIS A 35 6.48 4.86 13.12
N VAL A 36 6.10 5.79 12.26
CA VAL A 36 6.46 5.78 10.83
C VAL A 36 7.68 6.66 10.61
N ASN A 37 8.61 6.19 9.78
CA ASN A 37 9.77 6.97 9.38
C ASN A 37 9.37 8.05 8.36
N HIS A 38 10.28 9.01 8.14
CA HIS A 38 9.99 10.17 7.33
C HIS A 38 10.02 9.87 5.83
N LEU A 39 9.16 10.58 5.10
CA LEU A 39 9.29 10.79 3.68
C LEU A 39 10.27 11.95 3.47
N ASN A 40 11.42 11.66 2.86
CA ASN A 40 12.47 12.62 2.59
C ASN A 40 12.52 12.97 1.10
N THR A 41 13.10 14.12 0.78
CA THR A 41 13.55 14.46 -0.57
C THR A 41 15.08 14.52 -0.58
N LYS A 42 15.71 14.61 -1.75
CA LYS A 42 17.17 14.82 -1.89
C LYS A 42 17.67 16.02 -1.07
N ASN A 43 16.80 16.97 -0.78
CA ASN A 43 17.11 18.17 0.02
C ASN A 43 16.81 18.00 1.52
N GLY A 44 16.54 16.77 1.98
CA GLY A 44 16.21 16.44 3.36
C GLY A 44 14.71 16.36 3.64
N LYS A 45 14.32 16.51 4.91
CA LYS A 45 12.91 16.42 5.35
C LYS A 45 12.05 17.48 4.64
N MET A 46 10.96 17.07 4.03
CA MET A 46 9.95 17.99 3.50
C MET A 46 9.38 18.85 4.62
N SER A 47 9.37 20.17 4.44
CA SER A 47 8.76 21.09 5.41
C SER A 47 7.98 22.17 4.72
N LYS A 48 6.85 22.58 5.34
CA LYS A 48 6.01 23.68 4.85
C LYS A 48 6.78 25.00 4.72
N SER A 49 7.81 25.20 5.55
CA SER A 49 8.60 26.44 5.58
C SER A 49 9.52 26.65 4.39
N LYS A 50 9.78 25.61 3.57
CA LYS A 50 10.65 25.67 2.38
C LYS A 50 9.90 25.84 1.06
N GLY A 51 8.56 25.97 1.08
CA GLY A 51 7.76 26.19 -0.12
C GLY A 51 7.57 24.96 -1.03
N GLU A 52 8.24 23.85 -0.79
CA GLU A 52 8.11 22.60 -1.53
C GLU A 52 7.21 21.63 -0.75
N PHE A 53 5.92 21.95 -0.69
CA PHE A 53 4.96 21.07 -0.03
C PHE A 53 4.29 20.17 -1.06
N LEU A 54 4.70 18.91 -1.10
CA LEU A 54 4.07 17.89 -1.94
C LEU A 54 2.75 17.46 -1.29
N THR A 55 1.66 17.73 -1.97
CA THR A 55 0.31 17.26 -1.61
C THR A 55 -0.13 16.21 -2.62
N VAL A 56 -1.13 15.40 -2.24
CA VAL A 56 -1.78 14.49 -3.20
C VAL A 56 -2.41 15.29 -4.35
N SER A 57 -3.03 16.43 -4.06
CA SER A 57 -3.60 17.32 -5.09
C SER A 57 -2.56 17.78 -6.11
N LEU A 58 -1.31 18.06 -5.69
CA LEU A 58 -0.24 18.41 -6.63
C LEU A 58 0.13 17.24 -7.55
N LEU A 59 0.03 16.00 -7.06
CA LEU A 59 0.25 14.82 -7.91
C LEU A 59 -0.85 14.74 -8.99
N GLU A 60 -2.10 14.93 -8.61
CA GLU A 60 -3.24 14.93 -9.52
C GLU A 60 -3.14 16.06 -10.55
N GLU A 61 -2.80 17.29 -10.12
CA GLU A 61 -2.55 18.43 -11.00
C GLU A 61 -1.44 18.17 -12.02
N LYS A 62 -0.46 17.32 -11.67
CA LYS A 62 0.62 16.87 -12.56
C LYS A 62 0.26 15.65 -13.39
N GLY A 63 -0.97 15.12 -13.28
CA GLY A 63 -1.46 13.96 -14.01
C GLY A 63 -1.04 12.60 -13.42
N TYR A 64 -0.55 12.56 -12.20
CA TYR A 64 -0.22 11.30 -11.54
C TYR A 64 -1.46 10.66 -10.90
N ASN A 65 -1.60 9.34 -11.06
CA ASN A 65 -2.59 8.57 -10.34
C ASN A 65 -2.22 8.47 -8.84
N PRO A 66 -3.08 8.90 -7.90
CA PRO A 66 -2.82 8.77 -6.47
C PRO A 66 -2.55 7.34 -6.00
N MET A 67 -3.11 6.33 -6.68
CA MET A 67 -2.87 4.92 -6.36
C MET A 67 -1.43 4.50 -6.66
N ALA A 68 -0.81 5.05 -7.69
CA ALA A 68 0.62 4.84 -7.95
C ALA A 68 1.49 5.41 -6.83
N TYR A 69 1.12 6.57 -6.25
CA TYR A 69 1.81 7.10 -5.08
C TYR A 69 1.58 6.23 -3.84
N ARG A 70 0.35 5.72 -3.63
CA ARG A 70 0.10 4.75 -2.56
C ARG A 70 0.97 3.50 -2.74
N PHE A 71 1.06 2.98 -3.97
CA PHE A 71 1.91 1.84 -4.31
C PHE A 71 3.40 2.14 -4.03
N PHE A 72 3.88 3.35 -4.36
CA PHE A 72 5.23 3.83 -4.00
C PHE A 72 5.48 3.73 -2.49
N CYS A 73 4.55 4.20 -1.67
CA CYS A 73 4.68 4.14 -0.21
C CYS A 73 4.70 2.70 0.31
N LEU A 74 3.86 1.81 -0.23
CA LEU A 74 3.75 0.42 0.22
C LEU A 74 4.94 -0.46 -0.18
N GLN A 75 5.75 -0.05 -1.15
CA GLN A 75 6.97 -0.75 -1.54
C GLN A 75 8.11 -0.63 -0.51
N SER A 76 8.00 0.26 0.44
CA SER A 76 8.96 0.43 1.53
C SER A 76 8.34 0.05 2.87
N HIS A 77 9.15 -0.57 3.73
CA HIS A 77 8.72 -0.82 5.11
C HIS A 77 8.62 0.50 5.87
N TYR A 78 7.54 0.71 6.63
CA TYR A 78 7.24 1.96 7.33
C TYR A 78 8.32 2.43 8.33
N ARG A 79 9.17 1.51 8.82
CA ARG A 79 10.31 1.84 9.68
C ARG A 79 11.53 2.35 8.94
N LYS A 80 11.54 2.27 7.62
CA LYS A 80 12.64 2.79 6.79
C LYS A 80 12.31 4.18 6.29
N PRO A 81 13.30 5.09 6.22
CA PRO A 81 13.08 6.36 5.55
C PRO A 81 12.77 6.11 4.07
N LEU A 82 11.75 6.81 3.56
CA LEU A 82 11.38 6.75 2.14
C LEU A 82 11.88 8.02 1.47
N GLU A 83 12.65 7.87 0.39
CA GLU A 83 13.15 8.99 -0.39
C GLU A 83 12.27 9.22 -1.62
N PHE A 84 11.66 10.39 -1.68
CA PHE A 84 10.83 10.81 -2.81
C PHE A 84 11.66 11.54 -3.85
N SER A 85 11.48 11.18 -5.11
CA SER A 85 11.85 11.98 -6.27
C SER A 85 10.83 11.74 -7.39
N TRP A 86 10.70 12.69 -8.30
CA TRP A 86 9.81 12.53 -9.45
C TRP A 86 10.22 11.33 -10.30
N ASP A 87 11.52 11.13 -10.55
CA ASP A 87 12.05 9.98 -11.30
C ASP A 87 11.68 8.64 -10.62
N ALA A 88 11.74 8.59 -9.28
CA ALA A 88 11.34 7.40 -8.54
C ALA A 88 9.84 7.15 -8.66
N LEU A 89 9.01 8.20 -8.61
CA LEU A 89 7.57 8.09 -8.81
C LEU A 89 7.26 7.63 -10.24
N ASP A 90 7.89 8.17 -11.28
CA ASP A 90 7.69 7.76 -12.69
C ASP A 90 7.96 6.27 -12.90
N ASN A 91 9.03 5.76 -12.28
CA ASN A 91 9.33 4.32 -12.30
C ASN A 91 8.22 3.50 -11.64
N VAL A 92 7.68 3.98 -10.53
CA VAL A 92 6.61 3.29 -9.81
C VAL A 92 5.28 3.38 -10.56
N VAL A 93 4.96 4.51 -11.20
CA VAL A 93 3.80 4.63 -12.10
C VAL A 93 3.87 3.56 -13.18
N SER A 94 5.00 3.45 -13.86
CA SER A 94 5.20 2.42 -14.90
C SER A 94 5.05 1.00 -14.36
N ALA A 95 5.46 0.74 -13.12
CA ALA A 95 5.30 -0.58 -12.48
C ALA A 95 3.84 -0.83 -12.08
N TYR A 96 3.15 0.18 -11.56
CA TYR A 96 1.74 0.10 -11.20
C TYR A 96 0.87 -0.14 -12.44
N ASP A 97 1.08 0.59 -13.53
CA ASP A 97 0.35 0.40 -14.78
C ASP A 97 0.53 -0.99 -15.36
N LYS A 98 1.75 -1.55 -15.28
CA LYS A 98 2.02 -2.94 -15.69
C LYS A 98 1.28 -3.95 -14.81
N LEU A 99 1.19 -3.69 -13.50
CA LEU A 99 0.44 -4.52 -12.56
C LEU A 99 -1.06 -4.49 -12.89
N VAL A 100 -1.63 -3.31 -13.05
CA VAL A 100 -3.04 -3.10 -13.41
C VAL A 100 -3.35 -3.80 -14.73
N LYS A 101 -2.55 -3.58 -15.79
CA LYS A 101 -2.72 -4.26 -17.09
C LYS A 101 -2.64 -5.77 -17.00
N ARG A 102 -1.75 -6.30 -16.16
CA ARG A 102 -1.64 -7.75 -15.94
C ARG A 102 -2.90 -8.30 -15.30
N ILE A 103 -3.44 -7.61 -14.29
CA ILE A 103 -4.67 -7.97 -13.59
C ILE A 103 -5.88 -7.86 -14.52
N ALA A 104 -5.99 -6.80 -15.29
CA ALA A 104 -7.05 -6.60 -16.30
C ALA A 104 -7.13 -7.75 -17.32
N ASN A 105 -6.03 -8.45 -17.58
CA ASN A 105 -5.99 -9.58 -18.50
C ASN A 105 -6.36 -10.93 -17.88
N LEU A 106 -6.62 -10.98 -16.57
CA LEU A 106 -7.14 -12.21 -15.94
C LEU A 106 -8.59 -12.44 -16.39
N SER A 107 -8.85 -13.57 -17.02
CA SER A 107 -10.20 -13.98 -17.41
C SER A 107 -11.01 -14.47 -16.20
N THR A 108 -12.27 -14.76 -16.42
CA THR A 108 -13.12 -15.45 -15.42
C THR A 108 -13.07 -16.96 -15.58
N ASP A 109 -12.25 -17.47 -16.50
CA ASP A 109 -12.21 -18.87 -16.85
C ASP A 109 -11.48 -19.74 -15.81
N GLY A 110 -11.92 -20.98 -15.72
CA GLY A 110 -11.37 -21.98 -14.83
C GLY A 110 -12.11 -22.07 -13.49
N GLU A 111 -11.89 -23.19 -12.83
CA GLU A 111 -12.43 -23.42 -11.49
C GLU A 111 -11.54 -22.74 -10.44
N VAL A 112 -12.17 -22.26 -9.35
CA VAL A 112 -11.46 -21.69 -8.22
C VAL A 112 -10.91 -22.83 -7.36
N ASP A 113 -9.59 -22.94 -7.27
CA ASP A 113 -8.92 -23.83 -6.32
C ASP A 113 -8.90 -23.18 -4.92
N THR A 114 -9.90 -23.57 -4.12
CA THR A 114 -10.06 -23.01 -2.77
C THR A 114 -8.87 -23.32 -1.86
N ALA A 115 -8.27 -24.52 -1.98
CA ALA A 115 -7.14 -24.91 -1.13
C ALA A 115 -5.91 -24.08 -1.47
N ALA A 116 -5.57 -23.93 -2.75
CA ALA A 116 -4.50 -23.07 -3.19
C ALA A 116 -4.75 -21.59 -2.84
N CYS A 117 -6.02 -21.12 -2.94
CA CYS A 117 -6.36 -19.76 -2.52
C CYS A 117 -6.09 -19.52 -1.03
N GLU A 118 -6.45 -20.46 -0.16
CA GLU A 118 -6.16 -20.33 1.27
C GLU A 118 -4.66 -20.34 1.58
N GLU A 119 -3.86 -21.15 0.88
CA GLU A 119 -2.41 -21.13 1.03
C GLU A 119 -1.81 -19.76 0.66
N TRP A 120 -2.25 -19.14 -0.43
CA TRP A 120 -1.76 -17.82 -0.83
C TRP A 120 -2.21 -16.70 0.09
N LYS A 121 -3.44 -16.76 0.63
CA LYS A 121 -3.91 -15.83 1.66
C LYS A 121 -3.08 -15.94 2.94
N MET A 122 -2.74 -17.18 3.35
CA MET A 122 -1.85 -17.38 4.51
C MET A 122 -0.46 -16.81 4.29
N LYS A 123 0.16 -17.02 3.11
CA LYS A 123 1.46 -16.42 2.76
C LYS A 123 1.42 -14.88 2.80
N PHE A 124 0.33 -14.30 2.31
CA PHE A 124 0.13 -12.85 2.34
C PHE A 124 -0.04 -12.33 3.77
N ALA A 125 -0.88 -12.99 4.56
CA ALA A 125 -1.08 -12.65 5.98
C ALA A 125 0.21 -12.81 6.78
N GLU A 126 1.00 -13.87 6.52
CA GLU A 126 2.31 -14.08 7.15
C GLU A 126 3.27 -12.93 6.82
N ALA A 127 3.36 -12.50 5.56
CA ALA A 127 4.19 -11.36 5.18
C ALA A 127 3.82 -10.10 5.96
N LEU A 128 2.52 -9.83 6.15
CA LEU A 128 2.03 -8.69 6.93
C LEU A 128 2.24 -8.86 8.44
N SER A 129 2.19 -10.10 8.95
CA SER A 129 2.41 -10.38 10.38
C SER A 129 3.83 -10.05 10.84
N HIS A 130 4.79 -9.99 9.92
CA HIS A 130 6.15 -9.54 10.17
C HIS A 130 6.23 -8.01 10.19
N ASP A 131 5.61 -7.41 11.21
CA ASP A 131 5.65 -5.96 11.47
C ASP A 131 5.07 -5.12 10.31
N ILE A 132 3.93 -5.52 9.78
CA ILE A 132 3.22 -4.85 8.67
C ILE A 132 4.15 -4.67 7.46
N ASN A 133 4.84 -5.73 7.06
CA ASN A 133 5.79 -5.68 5.94
C ASN A 133 5.07 -5.69 4.59
N THR A 134 4.57 -4.52 4.19
CA THR A 134 3.84 -4.33 2.94
C THR A 134 4.68 -4.62 1.70
N SER A 135 6.00 -4.38 1.74
CA SER A 135 6.88 -4.70 0.61
C SER A 135 6.97 -6.22 0.36
N SER A 136 7.00 -7.02 1.42
CA SER A 136 6.93 -8.48 1.30
C SER A 136 5.54 -8.94 0.84
N ALA A 137 4.47 -8.32 1.32
CA ALA A 137 3.10 -8.61 0.88
C ALA A 137 2.91 -8.33 -0.63
N ILE A 138 3.46 -7.23 -1.16
CA ILE A 138 3.48 -6.94 -2.59
C ILE A 138 4.28 -8.00 -3.37
N THR A 139 5.38 -8.50 -2.81
CA THR A 139 6.14 -9.61 -3.42
C THR A 139 5.27 -10.86 -3.53
N VAL A 140 4.51 -11.20 -2.48
CA VAL A 140 3.57 -12.33 -2.51
C VAL A 140 2.50 -12.14 -3.59
N LEU A 141 1.95 -10.92 -3.75
CA LEU A 141 1.00 -10.61 -4.83
C LEU A 141 1.63 -10.89 -6.22
N TYR A 142 2.85 -10.43 -6.47
CA TYR A 142 3.52 -10.68 -7.74
C TYR A 142 3.82 -12.16 -7.98
N ASP A 143 4.19 -12.90 -6.95
CA ASP A 143 4.50 -14.33 -7.06
C ASP A 143 3.22 -15.14 -7.26
N MET A 144 2.13 -14.79 -6.59
CA MET A 144 0.80 -15.35 -6.82
C MET A 144 0.35 -15.17 -8.28
N LEU A 145 0.55 -13.97 -8.84
CA LEU A 145 0.20 -13.70 -10.24
C LEU A 145 1.02 -14.55 -11.24
N LYS A 146 2.24 -14.98 -10.88
CA LYS A 146 3.09 -15.87 -11.70
C LYS A 146 2.80 -17.35 -11.52
N ALA A 147 2.12 -17.72 -10.42
CA ALA A 147 1.86 -19.10 -10.07
C ALA A 147 0.97 -19.82 -11.10
N GLU A 148 1.08 -21.14 -11.16
CA GLU A 148 0.24 -22.00 -11.99
C GLU A 148 -1.14 -22.18 -11.34
N LEU A 149 -1.96 -21.14 -11.41
CA LEU A 149 -3.33 -21.07 -10.93
C LEU A 149 -4.26 -20.67 -12.08
N SER A 150 -5.52 -21.09 -12.00
CA SER A 150 -6.55 -20.55 -12.90
C SER A 150 -6.70 -19.04 -12.73
N ASP A 151 -7.11 -18.36 -13.79
CA ASP A 151 -7.37 -16.92 -13.72
C ASP A 151 -8.49 -16.58 -12.72
N ALA A 152 -9.52 -17.46 -12.62
CA ALA A 152 -10.57 -17.34 -11.62
C ALA A 152 -10.01 -17.34 -10.17
N SER A 153 -9.09 -18.26 -9.86
CA SER A 153 -8.41 -18.29 -8.55
C SER A 153 -7.57 -17.03 -8.32
N LYS A 154 -6.85 -16.54 -9.33
CA LYS A 154 -6.05 -15.31 -9.23
C LYS A 154 -6.94 -14.09 -8.99
N ARG A 155 -8.10 -13.99 -9.63
CA ARG A 155 -9.06 -12.88 -9.40
C ARG A 155 -9.52 -12.86 -7.94
N VAL A 156 -9.94 -14.00 -7.38
CA VAL A 156 -10.32 -14.12 -5.97
C VAL A 156 -9.19 -13.67 -5.03
N LEU A 157 -7.95 -14.05 -5.34
CA LEU A 157 -6.78 -13.69 -4.55
C LEU A 157 -6.43 -12.20 -4.67
N VAL A 158 -6.52 -11.61 -5.87
CA VAL A 158 -6.31 -10.16 -6.07
C VAL A 158 -7.31 -9.39 -5.24
N GLN A 159 -8.61 -9.75 -5.25
CA GLN A 159 -9.64 -9.11 -4.43
C GLN A 159 -9.29 -9.17 -2.96
N SER A 160 -9.00 -10.36 -2.44
CA SER A 160 -8.67 -10.54 -1.02
C SER A 160 -7.41 -9.77 -0.59
N MET A 161 -6.38 -9.70 -1.44
CA MET A 161 -5.17 -8.95 -1.14
C MET A 161 -5.38 -7.43 -1.25
N ASP A 162 -6.23 -6.99 -2.19
CA ASP A 162 -6.50 -5.56 -2.39
C ASP A 162 -7.45 -4.97 -1.34
N GLU A 163 -8.25 -5.79 -0.64
CA GLU A 163 -8.96 -5.35 0.57
C GLU A 163 -8.01 -4.74 1.61
N VAL A 164 -6.76 -5.22 1.67
CA VAL A 164 -5.73 -4.70 2.58
C VAL A 164 -4.86 -3.65 1.91
N LEU A 165 -4.37 -3.90 0.68
CA LEU A 165 -3.48 -2.99 -0.03
C LEU A 165 -4.20 -1.71 -0.47
N SER A 166 -5.50 -1.82 -0.81
CA SER A 166 -6.36 -0.72 -1.27
C SER A 166 -5.72 0.06 -2.44
N LEU A 167 -5.26 -0.68 -3.45
CA LEU A 167 -4.65 -0.15 -4.67
C LEU A 167 -5.64 -0.02 -5.82
N GLN A 168 -6.94 -0.32 -5.57
CA GLN A 168 -8.02 -0.29 -6.56
C GLN A 168 -7.78 -1.24 -7.75
N LEU A 169 -7.15 -2.39 -7.49
CA LEU A 169 -6.78 -3.34 -8.54
C LEU A 169 -7.99 -3.95 -9.24
N GLU A 170 -9.13 -4.05 -8.55
CA GLU A 170 -10.38 -4.59 -9.10
C GLU A 170 -10.96 -3.69 -10.21
N LYS A 171 -10.76 -2.37 -10.13
CA LYS A 171 -11.24 -1.45 -11.15
C LYS A 171 -10.68 -1.74 -12.54
N ALA A 172 -9.53 -2.42 -12.62
CA ALA A 172 -8.94 -2.84 -13.88
C ALA A 172 -9.88 -3.75 -14.71
N TRP A 173 -10.77 -4.50 -14.06
CA TRP A 173 -11.75 -5.33 -14.76
C TRP A 173 -12.97 -4.53 -15.22
N GLU A 174 -13.46 -3.61 -14.37
CA GLU A 174 -14.59 -2.73 -14.68
C GLU A 174 -14.29 -1.82 -15.88
N GLU A 175 -13.10 -1.22 -15.90
CA GLU A 175 -12.63 -0.37 -16.99
C GLU A 175 -12.52 -1.16 -18.30
N LYS A 176 -12.01 -2.39 -18.26
CA LYS A 176 -11.90 -3.23 -19.46
C LYS A 176 -13.25 -3.68 -19.98
N GLU A 177 -14.22 -3.97 -19.13
CA GLU A 177 -15.58 -4.33 -19.52
C GLU A 177 -16.29 -3.12 -20.18
N ALA A 178 -16.12 -1.90 -19.65
CA ALA A 178 -16.66 -0.67 -20.22
C ALA A 178 -16.07 -0.36 -21.64
N ASP A 179 -14.76 -0.52 -21.81
CA ASP A 179 -14.10 -0.32 -23.11
C ASP A 179 -14.61 -1.29 -24.19
N VAL A 180 -14.92 -2.54 -23.82
CA VAL A 180 -15.48 -3.54 -24.75
C VAL A 180 -16.91 -3.19 -25.16
N ASP A 181 -17.72 -2.70 -24.26
CA ASP A 181 -19.10 -2.30 -24.52
C ASP A 181 -19.15 -1.07 -25.44
N ASP A 182 -18.22 -0.11 -25.28
CA ASP A 182 -18.10 1.08 -26.13
C ASP A 182 -17.61 0.73 -27.56
N GLU A 183 -16.78 -0.31 -27.73
CA GLU A 183 -16.34 -0.80 -29.06
C GLU A 183 -17.46 -1.56 -29.83
N LEU A 184 -18.46 -2.08 -29.10
CA LEU A 184 -19.58 -2.84 -29.67
C LEU A 184 -20.83 -1.99 -29.94
N ALA A 185 -20.87 -0.74 -29.52
CA ALA A 185 -21.97 0.21 -29.67
C ALA A 185 -21.79 1.09 -30.89
#